data_7788c30b6f5e46c8b9ac664f59c70849
#
_entry.id   7788c30b6f5e46c8b9ac664f59c70849
#
_cell.length_a   1.000
_cell.length_b   1.000
_cell.length_c   1.000
_cell.angle_alpha   90.00
_cell.angle_beta   90.00
_cell.angle_gamma   90.00
#
_symmetry.space_group_name_H-M   'P 1'
#
loop_
_entity.id
_entity.type
_entity.pdbx_description
1 polymer ?
#
loop_
_entity_poly.entity_id
_entity_poly.type
_entity_poly.pdbx_seq_one_letter_code
_entity_poly.pdbx_strand_id
1 'polypeptide(L)' 'MGNVEKRNIIGDRVRVARISANPKVTQLELSARLQIQGVMIGDSTIGKIENGASAVTDIQLLAFAKALNVSVLWLLGIEG' A
#
# COMPACT_ATOMS: atom_id res chain seq x y z
N MET A 1 -18.94 -0.61 20.02
CA MET A 1 -18.36 -0.63 18.69
C MET A 1 -17.25 -1.67 18.60
N GLY A 2 -17.39 -2.64 17.73
CA GLY A 2 -16.39 -3.67 17.58
C GLY A 2 -15.09 -3.18 16.95
N ASN A 3 -14.00 -3.78 17.33
CA ASN A 3 -12.72 -3.53 16.69
C ASN A 3 -12.70 -4.22 15.33
N VAL A 4 -12.27 -3.50 14.29
CA VAL A 4 -12.02 -4.11 13.00
C VAL A 4 -10.64 -4.72 13.04
N GLU A 5 -10.58 -6.04 12.93
CA GLU A 5 -9.32 -6.74 12.89
C GLU A 5 -8.61 -6.42 11.57
N LYS A 6 -7.41 -5.89 11.64
CA LYS A 6 -6.64 -5.56 10.46
C LYS A 6 -6.12 -6.83 9.79
N ARG A 7 -6.21 -6.87 8.48
CA ARG A 7 -5.76 -8.00 7.65
C ARG A 7 -4.37 -7.78 7.07
N ASN A 8 -3.81 -6.59 7.27
CA ASN A 8 -2.44 -6.29 6.89
C ASN A 8 -1.90 -5.24 7.86
N ILE A 9 -0.57 -5.14 7.94
CA ILE A 9 0.10 -4.19 8.81
C ILE A 9 0.74 -3.03 8.06
N ILE A 10 0.61 -3.00 6.72
CA ILE A 10 1.30 -2.00 5.90
C ILE A 10 0.38 -0.85 5.45
N GLY A 11 -0.93 -0.98 5.62
CA GLY A 11 -1.91 -0.06 5.03
C GLY A 11 -1.68 1.40 5.39
N ASP A 12 -1.45 1.69 6.66
CA ASP A 12 -1.20 3.06 7.10
C ASP A 12 0.04 3.65 6.44
N ARG A 13 1.10 2.86 6.30
CA ARG A 13 2.34 3.32 5.69
C ARG A 13 2.24 3.45 4.18
N VAL A 14 1.46 2.60 3.54
CA VAL A 14 1.14 2.77 2.11
C VAL A 14 0.50 4.14 1.90
N ARG A 15 -0.48 4.49 2.72
CA ARG A 15 -1.15 5.78 2.63
C ARG A 15 -0.19 6.93 2.91
N VAL A 16 0.62 6.84 3.96
CA VAL A 16 1.59 7.87 4.30
C VAL A 16 2.56 8.10 3.14
N ALA A 17 3.12 7.04 2.58
CA ALA A 17 4.05 7.16 1.46
C ALA A 17 3.38 7.80 0.24
N ARG A 18 2.14 7.42 -0.04
CA ARG A 18 1.39 7.93 -1.18
C ARG A 18 1.11 9.43 -1.02
N ILE A 19 0.62 9.84 0.15
CA ILE A 19 0.23 11.23 0.41
C ILE A 19 1.45 12.14 0.57
N SER A 20 2.54 11.60 1.12
CA SER A 20 3.77 12.37 1.35
C SER A 20 4.62 12.54 0.10
N ALA A 21 4.32 11.82 -0.96
CA ALA A 21 5.03 11.99 -2.22
C ALA A 21 4.81 13.40 -2.77
N ASN A 22 5.76 13.94 -3.51
CA ASN A 22 5.66 15.27 -4.09
C ASN A 22 5.93 15.18 -5.60
N PRO A 23 4.88 15.32 -6.44
CA PRO A 23 3.47 15.52 -6.06
C PRO A 23 2.85 14.27 -5.42
N LYS A 24 1.75 14.47 -4.71
CA LYS A 24 1.01 13.36 -4.11
C LYS A 24 0.62 12.34 -5.17
N VAL A 25 0.66 11.07 -4.78
CA VAL A 25 0.24 9.96 -5.64
C VAL A 25 -1.18 9.58 -5.27
N THR A 26 -2.09 9.62 -6.23
CA THR A 26 -3.47 9.19 -5.99
C THR A 26 -3.54 7.67 -5.91
N GLN A 27 -4.64 7.15 -5.38
CA GLN A 27 -4.87 5.70 -5.37
C GLN A 27 -4.90 5.14 -6.80
N LEU A 28 -5.48 5.89 -7.73
CA LEU A 28 -5.54 5.48 -9.13
C LEU A 28 -4.14 5.43 -9.76
N GLU A 29 -3.31 6.44 -9.49
CA GLU A 29 -1.93 6.46 -9.98
C GLU A 29 -1.11 5.30 -9.39
N LEU A 30 -1.31 5.00 -8.12
CA LEU A 30 -0.65 3.86 -7.49
C LEU A 30 -1.07 2.55 -8.16
N SER A 31 -2.36 2.40 -8.44
CA SER A 31 -2.87 1.25 -9.18
C SER A 31 -2.16 1.09 -10.53
N ALA A 32 -1.97 2.19 -11.26
CA ALA A 32 -1.28 2.18 -12.54
C ALA A 32 0.19 1.77 -12.38
N ARG A 33 0.87 2.25 -11.35
CA ARG A 33 2.26 1.87 -11.07
C ARG A 33 2.42 0.38 -10.75
N LEU A 34 1.44 -0.17 -10.01
CA LEU A 34 1.42 -1.60 -9.71
C LEU A 34 1.19 -2.42 -10.98
N GLN A 35 0.31 -1.95 -11.84
CA GLN A 35 0.01 -2.63 -13.11
C GLN A 35 1.25 -2.75 -13.99
N ILE A 36 2.11 -1.75 -14.02
CA ILE A 36 3.38 -1.77 -14.77
C ILE A 36 4.26 -2.93 -14.28
N GLN A 37 4.16 -3.29 -13.01
CA GLN A 37 4.89 -4.42 -12.43
C GLN A 37 4.17 -5.76 -12.62
N GLY A 38 3.03 -5.76 -13.31
CA GLY A 38 2.22 -6.97 -13.47
C GLY A 38 1.36 -7.31 -12.27
N VAL A 39 1.18 -6.37 -11.35
CA VAL A 39 0.38 -6.57 -10.13
C VAL A 39 -0.92 -5.80 -10.29
N MET A 40 -2.03 -6.53 -10.39
CA MET A 40 -3.33 -5.95 -10.66
C MET A 40 -4.09 -5.71 -9.36
N ILE A 41 -4.04 -4.47 -8.88
CA ILE A 41 -4.81 -4.03 -7.70
C ILE A 41 -5.51 -2.74 -8.09
N GLY A 42 -6.84 -2.75 -8.07
CA GLY A 42 -7.63 -1.56 -8.39
C GLY A 42 -7.54 -0.51 -7.29
N ASP A 43 -7.90 0.73 -7.65
CA ASP A 43 -7.84 1.85 -6.70
C ASP A 43 -8.75 1.64 -5.48
N SER A 44 -9.93 1.06 -5.65
CA SER A 44 -10.81 0.78 -4.52
C SER A 44 -10.23 -0.27 -3.58
N THR A 45 -9.53 -1.27 -4.12
CA THR A 45 -8.84 -2.27 -3.30
C THR A 45 -7.66 -1.65 -2.56
N ILE A 46 -6.95 -0.71 -3.17
CA ILE A 46 -5.90 0.06 -2.49
C ILE A 46 -6.49 0.78 -1.27
N GLY A 47 -7.68 1.39 -1.43
CA GLY A 47 -8.37 2.01 -0.30
C GLY A 47 -8.65 1.04 0.83
N LYS A 48 -9.09 -0.18 0.51
CA LYS A 48 -9.32 -1.22 1.50
C LYS A 48 -8.03 -1.66 2.19
N ILE A 49 -6.94 -1.76 1.44
CA ILE A 49 -5.62 -2.08 1.99
C ILE A 49 -5.18 -0.99 2.96
N GLU A 50 -5.34 0.27 2.59
CA GLU A 50 -4.98 1.41 3.44
C GLU A 50 -5.78 1.43 4.74
N ASN A 51 -7.01 0.96 4.70
CA ASN A 51 -7.87 0.85 5.89
C ASN A 51 -7.64 -0.44 6.67
N GLY A 52 -6.79 -1.33 6.19
CA GLY A 52 -6.53 -2.62 6.84
C GLY A 52 -7.59 -3.68 6.57
N ALA A 53 -8.54 -3.41 5.66
CA ALA A 53 -9.67 -4.31 5.41
C ALA A 53 -9.34 -5.45 4.44
N SER A 54 -8.24 -5.35 3.70
CA SER A 54 -7.80 -6.39 2.76
C SER A 54 -6.43 -6.92 3.14
N ALA A 55 -6.22 -8.21 2.95
CA ALA A 55 -4.91 -8.82 3.11
C ALA A 55 -3.99 -8.39 1.97
N VAL A 56 -2.69 -8.48 2.20
CA VAL A 56 -1.65 -8.16 1.22
C VAL A 56 -0.72 -9.37 1.12
N THR A 57 -0.50 -9.84 -0.10
CA THR A 57 0.44 -10.93 -0.34
C THR A 57 1.88 -10.40 -0.32
N ASP A 58 2.84 -11.30 -0.20
CA ASP A 58 4.25 -10.93 -0.24
C ASP A 58 4.64 -10.29 -1.58
N ILE A 59 4.08 -10.79 -2.68
CA ILE A 59 4.30 -10.21 -4.02
C ILE A 59 3.75 -8.79 -4.07
N GLN A 60 2.56 -8.57 -3.52
CA GLN A 60 1.95 -7.24 -3.48
C GLN A 60 2.76 -6.29 -2.58
N LEU A 61 3.24 -6.77 -1.44
CA LEU A 61 4.09 -5.99 -0.55
C LEU A 61 5.33 -5.47 -1.28
N LEU A 62 6.02 -6.34 -2.00
CA LEU A 62 7.20 -5.96 -2.76
C LEU A 62 6.85 -4.94 -3.85
N ALA A 63 5.72 -5.14 -4.52
CA ALA A 63 5.27 -4.22 -5.56
C ALA A 63 4.93 -2.83 -5.00
N PHE A 64 4.30 -2.75 -3.84
CA PHE A 64 4.04 -1.47 -3.17
C PHE A 64 5.34 -0.75 -2.83
N ALA A 65 6.32 -1.47 -2.29
CA ALA A 65 7.61 -0.88 -1.95
C ALA A 65 8.28 -0.25 -3.17
N LYS A 66 8.28 -0.96 -4.28
CA LYS A 66 8.85 -0.46 -5.55
C LYS A 66 8.04 0.71 -6.10
N ALA A 67 6.72 0.61 -6.11
CA ALA A 67 5.86 1.65 -6.67
C ALA A 67 5.95 2.96 -5.88
N LEU A 68 6.15 2.88 -4.57
CA LEU A 68 6.22 4.03 -3.69
C LEU A 68 7.65 4.47 -3.39
N ASN A 69 8.63 3.72 -3.89
CA ASN A 69 10.05 4.00 -3.68
C ASN A 69 10.41 4.07 -2.18
N VAL A 70 9.93 3.08 -1.44
CA VAL A 70 10.23 2.91 -0.01
C VAL A 70 10.73 1.48 0.22
N SER A 71 11.39 1.25 1.36
CA SER A 71 11.84 -0.10 1.67
C SER A 71 10.69 -0.96 2.18
N VAL A 72 10.79 -2.26 1.96
CA VAL A 72 9.85 -3.23 2.51
C VAL A 72 9.83 -3.16 4.04
N LEU A 73 11.00 -3.03 4.66
CA LEU A 73 11.10 -2.93 6.12
C LEU A 73 10.37 -1.71 6.66
N TRP A 74 10.47 -0.58 5.94
CA TRP A 74 9.75 0.62 6.34
C TRP A 74 8.24 0.40 6.27
N LEU A 75 7.75 -0.23 5.19
CA LEU A 75 6.32 -0.55 5.06
C LEU A 75 5.85 -1.46 6.19
N LEU A 76 6.68 -2.39 6.61
CA LEU A 76 6.36 -3.31 7.70
C LEU A 76 6.46 -2.66 9.09
N GLY A 77 6.97 -1.42 9.16
CA GLY A 77 7.14 -0.73 10.43
C GLY A 77 8.32 -1.21 11.26
N ILE A 78 9.26 -1.92 10.65
CA ILE A 78 10.43 -2.48 11.34
C ILE A 78 11.61 -1.51 11.29
N GLU A 79 11.67 -0.71 10.24
CA GLU A 79 12.74 0.24 9.99
C GLU A 79 12.22 1.65 10.26
N GLY A 80 12.96 2.41 11.00
CA GLY A 80 12.59 3.77 11.41
C GLY A 80 12.57 4.80 10.32
#